data_65b302c70710b65483b7e84908a33249
#
_entry.id   65b302c70710b65483b7e84908a33249
#
_cell.length_a   1.000
_cell.length_b   1.000
_cell.length_c   1.000
_cell.angle_alpha   90.00
_cell.angle_beta   90.00
_cell.angle_gamma   90.00
#
_symmetry.space_group_name_H-M   'P 1'
#
loop_
_entity.id
_entity.type
_entity.pdbx_description
1 polymer ?
#
loop_
_entity_poly.entity_id
_entity_poly.type
_entity_poly.pdbx_seq_one_letter_code
_entity_poly.pdbx_strand_id
1 'polypeptide(L)'
;MDCIYEEHAQMVFKYLMVLCKEEHLAEELTQETFYRAIKSSNRYDGTCKVSTWLCQIAKHIWYQEIDKKKRKETSELSEEIVSNNICIEEKICLKERKMELIKQVYKLEQISKEVVLLRITGAFSFREIGELFNKNENWARVTFYRAKQKIGKGV
;
A
#
# COMPACT_ATOMS: atom_id res chain seq x y z
N MET A 1 -12.86 -20.96 2.92
CA MET A 1 -11.81 -20.07 3.44
C MET A 1 -10.50 -20.19 2.68
N ASP A 2 -10.06 -21.39 2.36
CA ASP A 2 -8.84 -21.60 1.55
C ASP A 2 -8.95 -20.93 0.19
N CYS A 3 -10.11 -20.94 -0.44
CA CYS A 3 -10.38 -20.30 -1.72
C CYS A 3 -10.21 -18.76 -1.67
N ILE A 4 -10.63 -18.10 -0.60
CA ILE A 4 -10.47 -16.63 -0.43
C ILE A 4 -8.99 -16.28 -0.23
N TYR A 5 -8.25 -17.12 0.48
CA TYR A 5 -6.81 -16.92 0.65
C TYR A 5 -6.09 -17.03 -0.70
N GLU A 6 -6.30 -18.12 -1.43
CA GLU A 6 -5.66 -18.33 -2.74
C GLU A 6 -5.99 -17.23 -3.75
N GLU A 7 -7.24 -16.75 -3.75
CA GLU A 7 -7.69 -15.71 -4.67
C GLU A 7 -7.14 -14.31 -4.34
N HIS A 8 -7.00 -13.99 -3.06
CA HIS A 8 -6.72 -12.62 -2.63
C HIS A 8 -5.36 -12.41 -1.94
N ALA A 9 -4.63 -13.47 -1.57
CA ALA A 9 -3.38 -13.35 -0.83
C ALA A 9 -2.32 -12.51 -1.56
N GLN A 10 -2.16 -12.74 -2.86
CA GLN A 10 -1.20 -12.00 -3.67
C GLN A 10 -1.54 -10.51 -3.78
N MET A 11 -2.81 -10.19 -3.88
CA MET A 11 -3.28 -8.80 -3.94
C MET A 11 -3.05 -8.07 -2.61
N VAL A 12 -3.40 -8.71 -1.48
CA VAL A 12 -3.16 -8.17 -0.13
C VAL A 12 -1.66 -7.98 0.11
N PHE A 13 -0.84 -8.95 -0.27
CA PHE A 13 0.62 -8.85 -0.19
C PHE A 13 1.17 -7.67 -0.98
N LYS A 14 0.75 -7.49 -2.24
CA LYS A 14 1.14 -6.34 -3.07
C LYS A 14 0.72 -5.01 -2.45
N TYR A 15 -0.47 -4.96 -1.89
CA TYR A 15 -0.96 -3.77 -1.18
C TYR A 15 -0.07 -3.44 0.03
N LEU A 16 0.24 -4.42 0.84
CA LEU A 16 1.12 -4.26 2.00
C LEU A 16 2.56 -3.91 1.61
N MET A 17 3.08 -4.47 0.51
CA MET A 17 4.38 -4.07 -0.05
C MET A 17 4.45 -2.59 -0.42
N VAL A 18 3.35 -2.04 -0.96
CA VAL A 18 3.25 -0.59 -1.23
C VAL A 18 3.36 0.23 0.06
N LEU A 19 2.80 -0.25 1.16
CA LEU A 19 2.77 0.45 2.45
C LEU A 19 4.07 0.30 3.24
N CYS A 20 4.54 -0.93 3.44
CA CYS A 20 5.67 -1.20 4.33
C CYS A 20 7.03 -1.27 3.63
N LYS A 21 7.07 -1.52 2.31
CA LYS A 21 8.29 -1.59 1.48
C LYS A 21 9.31 -2.66 1.92
N GLU A 22 8.90 -3.60 2.73
CA GLU A 22 9.71 -4.69 3.26
C GLU A 22 8.97 -6.02 3.06
N GLU A 23 9.61 -6.95 2.33
CA GLU A 23 8.99 -8.21 1.91
C GLU A 23 8.57 -9.07 3.09
N HIS A 24 9.49 -9.30 4.03
CA HIS A 24 9.23 -10.13 5.20
C HIS A 24 8.07 -9.59 6.06
N LEU A 25 8.08 -8.28 6.29
CA LEU A 25 7.00 -7.63 7.03
C LEU A 25 5.67 -7.69 6.26
N ALA A 26 5.69 -7.53 4.94
CA ALA A 26 4.49 -7.67 4.11
C ALA A 26 3.91 -9.08 4.18
N GLU A 27 4.74 -10.12 4.22
CA GLU A 27 4.30 -11.51 4.41
C GLU A 27 3.64 -11.71 5.77
N GLU A 28 4.28 -11.26 6.86
CA GLU A 28 3.72 -11.36 8.21
C GLU A 28 2.38 -10.63 8.32
N LEU A 29 2.29 -9.41 7.81
CA LEU A 29 1.06 -8.61 7.84
C LEU A 29 -0.03 -9.20 6.94
N THR A 30 0.33 -9.88 5.85
CA THR A 30 -0.61 -10.61 5.01
C THR A 30 -1.24 -11.76 5.79
N GLN A 31 -0.44 -12.58 6.45
CA GLN A 31 -0.92 -13.68 7.30
C GLN A 31 -1.83 -13.17 8.42
N GLU A 32 -1.43 -12.13 9.11
CA GLU A 32 -2.22 -11.51 10.16
C GLU A 32 -3.56 -10.94 9.62
N THR A 33 -3.55 -10.38 8.41
CA THR A 33 -4.76 -9.89 7.74
C THR A 33 -5.79 -10.99 7.55
N PHE A 34 -5.37 -12.14 7.02
CA PHE A 34 -6.27 -13.27 6.83
C PHE A 34 -6.72 -13.89 8.14
N TYR A 35 -5.85 -13.98 9.13
CA TYR A 35 -6.22 -14.45 10.47
C TYR A 35 -7.32 -13.58 11.08
N ARG A 36 -7.19 -12.25 11.02
CA ARG A 36 -8.23 -11.33 11.50
C ARG A 36 -9.49 -11.37 10.65
N ALA A 37 -9.36 -11.53 9.34
CA ALA A 37 -10.50 -11.69 8.44
C ALA A 37 -11.33 -12.92 8.82
N ILE A 38 -10.70 -14.05 9.08
CA ILE A 38 -11.38 -15.28 9.52
C ILE A 38 -12.12 -15.04 10.82
N LYS A 39 -11.46 -14.44 11.82
CA LYS A 39 -12.09 -14.13 13.11
C LYS A 39 -13.23 -13.13 13.04
N SER A 40 -13.21 -12.22 12.08
CA SER A 40 -14.23 -11.18 11.90
C SER A 40 -15.16 -11.43 10.72
N SER A 41 -15.20 -12.63 10.18
CA SER A 41 -16.00 -12.98 9.00
C SER A 41 -17.50 -12.68 9.16
N ASN A 42 -18.04 -12.82 10.36
CA ASN A 42 -19.42 -12.47 10.72
C ASN A 42 -19.71 -10.95 10.65
N ARG A 43 -18.68 -10.10 10.62
CA ARG A 43 -18.84 -8.64 10.49
C ARG A 43 -18.82 -8.17 9.03
N TYR A 44 -18.48 -9.06 8.11
CA TYR A 44 -18.55 -8.75 6.69
C TYR A 44 -20.00 -8.76 6.23
N ASP A 45 -20.53 -7.61 5.91
CA ASP A 45 -21.94 -7.39 5.53
C ASP A 45 -22.19 -7.34 4.02
N GLY A 46 -21.14 -7.53 3.21
CA GLY A 46 -21.23 -7.50 1.74
C GLY A 46 -21.38 -6.11 1.12
N THR A 47 -21.24 -5.02 1.91
CA THR A 47 -21.36 -3.65 1.40
C THR A 47 -20.22 -3.23 0.48
N CYS A 48 -19.07 -3.87 0.60
CA CYS A 48 -17.93 -3.71 -0.31
C CYS A 48 -17.42 -5.06 -0.81
N LYS A 49 -16.56 -5.06 -1.82
CA LYS A 49 -15.92 -6.28 -2.29
C LYS A 49 -15.04 -6.90 -1.21
N VAL A 50 -14.92 -8.23 -1.21
CA VAL A 50 -14.03 -8.98 -0.29
C VAL A 50 -12.59 -8.42 -0.35
N SER A 51 -12.09 -8.13 -1.55
CA SER A 51 -10.77 -7.53 -1.76
C SER A 51 -10.60 -6.20 -1.01
N THR A 52 -11.57 -5.31 -1.11
CA THR A 52 -11.58 -4.02 -0.42
C THR A 52 -11.64 -4.20 1.10
N TRP A 53 -12.48 -5.10 1.56
CA TRP A 53 -12.59 -5.42 2.99
C TRP A 53 -11.29 -5.97 3.57
N LEU A 54 -10.64 -6.91 2.87
CA LEU A 54 -9.33 -7.43 3.27
C LEU A 54 -8.26 -6.33 3.32
N CYS A 55 -8.23 -5.45 2.33
CA CYS A 55 -7.28 -4.33 2.32
C CYS A 55 -7.54 -3.29 3.43
N GLN A 56 -8.79 -3.09 3.83
CA GLN A 56 -9.11 -2.26 5.00
C GLN A 56 -8.56 -2.88 6.30
N ILE A 57 -8.69 -4.20 6.47
CA ILE A 57 -8.09 -4.92 7.60
C ILE A 57 -6.56 -4.77 7.56
N ALA A 58 -5.95 -5.00 6.41
CA ALA A 58 -4.50 -4.87 6.21
C ALA A 58 -4.00 -3.46 6.54
N LYS A 59 -4.69 -2.42 6.07
CA LYS A 59 -4.39 -1.02 6.36
C LYS A 59 -4.43 -0.73 7.85
N HIS A 60 -5.44 -1.25 8.55
CA HIS A 60 -5.59 -1.06 9.99
C HIS A 60 -4.44 -1.73 10.76
N ILE A 61 -4.07 -2.95 10.37
CA ILE A 61 -2.93 -3.68 10.95
C ILE A 61 -1.63 -2.89 10.74
N TRP A 62 -1.40 -2.38 9.53
CA TRP A 62 -0.23 -1.57 9.22
C TRP A 62 -0.14 -0.32 10.08
N TYR A 63 -1.23 0.41 10.26
CA TYR A 63 -1.22 1.59 11.13
C TYR A 63 -0.96 1.23 12.61
N GLN A 64 -1.48 0.11 13.10
CA GLN A 64 -1.15 -0.39 14.42
C GLN A 64 0.35 -0.72 14.55
N GLU A 65 0.95 -1.27 13.51
CA GLU A 65 2.38 -1.58 13.49
C GLU A 65 3.25 -0.32 13.50
N ILE A 66 2.87 0.71 12.74
CA ILE A 66 3.53 2.03 12.79
C ILE A 66 3.45 2.64 14.19
N ASP A 67 2.29 2.60 14.82
CA ASP A 67 2.10 3.15 16.16
C ASP A 67 2.93 2.42 17.22
N LYS A 68 3.06 1.10 17.11
CA LYS A 68 3.96 0.31 17.97
C LYS A 68 5.42 0.72 17.79
N LYS A 69 5.88 0.90 16.53
CA LYS A 69 7.25 1.35 16.24
C LYS A 69 7.51 2.73 16.83
N LYS A 70 6.61 3.68 16.65
CA LYS A 70 6.72 5.04 17.22
C LYS A 70 6.80 5.03 18.75
N ARG A 71 6.04 4.17 19.43
CA ARG A 71 6.11 4.03 20.89
C ARG A 71 7.41 3.43 21.38
N LYS A 72 8.03 2.53 20.61
CA LYS A 72 9.36 1.97 20.92
C LYS A 72 10.47 2.98 20.68
N GLU A 73 10.38 3.79 19.61
CA GLU A 73 11.37 4.82 19.26
C GLU A 73 11.42 5.98 20.27
N THR A 74 10.32 6.25 20.99
CA THR A 74 10.33 7.22 22.10
C THR A 74 11.12 6.75 23.33
N SER A 75 11.52 5.49 23.38
CA SER A 75 12.37 4.94 24.45
C SER A 75 13.82 4.68 24.04
N GLU A 76 14.16 4.71 22.76
CA GLU A 76 15.53 4.57 22.26
C GLU A 76 15.74 5.41 21.01
N LEU A 77 16.62 6.39 21.13
CA LEU A 77 17.15 7.15 19.99
C LEU A 77 18.02 6.22 19.14
N SER A 78 17.49 5.73 18.03
CA SER A 78 18.31 5.21 16.95
C SER A 78 17.69 5.55 15.60
N GLU A 79 18.38 6.42 14.90
CA GLU A 79 18.20 6.65 13.48
C GLU A 79 18.58 5.36 12.73
N GLU A 80 17.61 4.61 12.23
CA GLU A 80 17.87 3.65 11.20
C GLU A 80 17.32 4.15 9.86
N ILE A 81 18.25 4.58 9.05
CA ILE A 81 18.11 4.83 7.63
C ILE A 81 17.68 3.54 6.96
N VAL A 82 16.49 3.55 6.39
CA VAL A 82 16.01 2.45 5.55
C VAL A 82 16.91 2.30 4.34
N SER A 83 17.76 1.31 4.35
CA SER A 83 18.58 0.96 3.19
C SER A 83 17.71 0.25 2.14
N ASN A 84 17.57 0.89 1.00
CA ASN A 84 17.02 0.29 -0.21
C ASN A 84 18.01 -0.75 -0.77
N ASN A 85 17.75 -2.02 -0.53
CA ASN A 85 18.34 -3.08 -1.33
C ASN A 85 17.38 -3.46 -2.47
N ILE A 86 17.53 -2.78 -3.58
CA ILE A 86 16.98 -3.23 -4.86
C ILE A 86 18.15 -3.88 -5.60
N CYS A 87 18.06 -5.19 -5.78
CA CYS A 87 19.03 -5.96 -6.54
C CYS A 87 19.02 -5.53 -8.02
N ILE A 88 20.22 -5.30 -8.54
CA ILE A 88 20.52 -4.75 -9.86
C ILE A 88 20.88 -5.89 -10.80
N GLU A 89 20.35 -5.86 -12.01
CA GLU A 89 21.07 -5.85 -13.29
C GLU A 89 20.15 -6.12 -14.48
N GLU A 90 20.14 -5.20 -15.37
CA GLU A 90 19.92 -5.14 -16.81
C GLU A 90 18.85 -4.15 -17.31
N LYS A 91 19.33 -3.20 -18.14
CA LYS A 91 18.67 -2.15 -18.95
C LYS A 91 18.77 -0.73 -18.38
N ILE A 92 19.94 -0.12 -18.57
CA ILE A 92 20.35 1.12 -17.93
C ILE A 92 19.51 2.35 -18.31
N CYS A 93 19.07 2.50 -19.51
CA CYS A 93 18.39 3.75 -19.98
C CYS A 93 16.88 3.83 -19.64
N LEU A 94 16.18 2.72 -19.64
CA LEU A 94 14.78 2.59 -19.17
C LEU A 94 14.71 2.59 -17.63
N LYS A 95 15.78 2.12 -16.98
CA LYS A 95 15.92 2.14 -15.53
C LYS A 95 16.04 3.54 -14.96
N GLU A 96 16.80 4.43 -15.59
CA GLU A 96 17.01 5.80 -15.09
C GLU A 96 15.72 6.61 -15.07
N ARG A 97 14.91 6.56 -16.15
CA ARG A 97 13.60 7.21 -16.20
C ARG A 97 12.62 6.62 -15.21
N LYS A 98 12.62 5.30 -15.06
CA LYS A 98 11.77 4.59 -14.10
C LYS A 98 12.15 4.93 -12.65
N MET A 99 13.44 4.97 -12.36
CA MET A 99 13.96 5.35 -11.04
C MET A 99 13.66 6.82 -10.72
N GLU A 100 13.75 7.71 -11.69
CA GLU A 100 13.40 9.12 -11.49
C GLU A 100 11.90 9.30 -11.20
N LEU A 101 11.04 8.61 -11.93
CA LEU A 101 9.60 8.60 -11.66
C LEU A 101 9.28 8.04 -10.26
N ILE A 102 9.93 6.97 -9.86
CA ILE A 102 9.78 6.39 -8.53
C ILE A 102 10.21 7.40 -7.45
N LYS A 103 11.36 8.05 -7.61
CA LYS A 103 11.81 9.09 -6.68
C LYS A 103 10.79 10.23 -6.53
N GLN A 104 10.18 10.64 -7.64
CA GLN A 104 9.15 11.69 -7.62
C GLN A 104 7.86 11.23 -6.94
N VAL A 105 7.45 9.99 -7.14
CA VAL A 105 6.32 9.39 -6.41
C VAL A 105 6.60 9.39 -4.89
N TYR A 106 7.83 9.07 -4.49
CA TYR A 106 8.20 9.07 -3.08
C TYR A 106 8.27 10.46 -2.42
N LYS A 107 8.42 11.51 -3.22
CA LYS A 107 8.33 12.91 -2.73
C LYS A 107 6.90 13.40 -2.54
N LEU A 108 5.90 12.67 -3.01
CA LEU A 108 4.51 13.02 -2.81
C LEU A 108 4.11 12.91 -1.33
N GLU A 109 3.10 13.70 -0.96
CA GLU A 109 2.39 13.51 0.29
C GLU A 109 1.89 12.07 0.44
N GLN A 110 1.89 11.53 1.65
CA GLN A 110 1.61 10.12 1.93
C GLN A 110 0.32 9.60 1.27
N ILE A 111 -0.78 10.33 1.39
CA ILE A 111 -2.08 9.94 0.81
C ILE A 111 -2.01 9.91 -0.73
N SER A 112 -1.42 10.93 -1.33
CA SER A 112 -1.24 11.00 -2.79
C SER A 112 -0.35 9.89 -3.32
N LYS A 113 0.71 9.56 -2.61
CA LYS A 113 1.61 8.44 -2.90
C LYS A 113 0.86 7.11 -2.89
N GLU A 114 0.10 6.81 -1.86
CA GLU A 114 -0.67 5.58 -1.75
C GLU A 114 -1.69 5.45 -2.90
N VAL A 115 -2.43 6.52 -3.17
CA VAL A 115 -3.41 6.53 -4.28
C VAL A 115 -2.74 6.24 -5.63
N VAL A 116 -1.60 6.88 -5.91
CA VAL A 116 -0.85 6.66 -7.15
C VAL A 116 -0.36 5.23 -7.25
N LEU A 117 0.25 4.69 -6.20
CA LEU A 117 0.79 3.34 -6.20
C LEU A 117 -0.30 2.28 -6.33
N LEU A 118 -1.44 2.43 -5.64
CA LEU A 118 -2.58 1.54 -5.76
C LEU A 118 -3.15 1.53 -7.18
N ARG A 119 -3.20 2.67 -7.84
CA ARG A 119 -3.68 2.77 -9.22
C ARG A 119 -2.71 2.20 -10.24
N ILE A 120 -1.41 2.45 -10.09
CA ILE A 120 -0.36 1.97 -11.00
C ILE A 120 -0.22 0.45 -10.94
N THR A 121 -0.36 -0.16 -9.77
CA THR A 121 -0.33 -1.63 -9.65
C THR A 121 -1.48 -2.31 -10.40
N GLY A 122 -2.49 -1.55 -10.83
CA GLY A 122 -3.64 -2.06 -11.58
C GLY A 122 -4.60 -2.93 -10.76
N ALA A 123 -4.32 -3.12 -9.47
CA ALA A 123 -5.13 -3.95 -8.58
C ALA A 123 -6.46 -3.29 -8.18
N PHE A 124 -6.53 -1.94 -8.22
CA PHE A 124 -7.65 -1.19 -7.68
C PHE A 124 -8.21 -0.18 -8.68
N SER A 125 -9.54 -0.13 -8.76
CA SER A 125 -10.28 0.95 -9.44
C SER A 125 -10.29 2.23 -8.58
N PHE A 126 -10.61 3.37 -9.17
CA PHE A 126 -10.78 4.61 -8.39
C PHE A 126 -11.88 4.52 -7.35
N ARG A 127 -12.93 3.76 -7.62
CA ARG A 127 -14.00 3.49 -6.67
C ARG A 127 -13.47 2.74 -5.45
N GLU A 128 -12.75 1.65 -5.67
CA GLU A 128 -12.14 0.84 -4.60
C GLU A 128 -11.11 1.65 -3.79
N ILE A 129 -10.30 2.47 -4.46
CA ILE A 129 -9.37 3.38 -3.78
C ILE A 129 -10.13 4.38 -2.90
N GLY A 130 -11.21 4.97 -3.42
CA GLY A 130 -12.08 5.85 -2.62
C GLY A 130 -12.63 5.14 -1.38
N GLU A 131 -13.14 3.93 -1.52
CA GLU A 131 -13.63 3.11 -0.40
C GLU A 131 -12.53 2.83 0.65
N LEU A 132 -11.29 2.53 0.23
CA LEU A 132 -10.15 2.32 1.13
C LEU A 132 -9.84 3.55 2.01
N PHE A 133 -10.07 4.74 1.51
CA PHE A 133 -9.84 6.01 2.23
C PHE A 133 -11.09 6.61 2.86
N ASN A 134 -12.23 5.90 2.85
CA ASN A 134 -13.54 6.42 3.26
C ASN A 134 -13.93 7.70 2.49
N LYS A 135 -13.63 7.73 1.20
CA LYS A 135 -13.91 8.80 0.26
C LYS A 135 -14.68 8.27 -0.95
N ASN A 136 -15.16 9.16 -1.80
CA ASN A 136 -15.82 8.77 -3.04
C ASN A 136 -14.83 8.54 -4.18
N GLU A 137 -15.32 7.94 -5.27
CA GLU A 137 -14.54 7.69 -6.48
C GLU A 137 -13.93 8.98 -7.08
N ASN A 138 -14.70 10.07 -7.09
CA ASN A 138 -14.24 11.34 -7.63
C ASN A 138 -13.04 11.90 -6.85
N TRP A 139 -13.05 11.77 -5.54
CA TRP A 139 -11.90 12.14 -4.70
C TRP A 139 -10.64 11.36 -5.08
N ALA A 140 -10.75 10.04 -5.25
CA ALA A 140 -9.62 9.20 -5.65
C ALA A 140 -9.07 9.61 -7.03
N ARG A 141 -9.96 9.86 -7.98
CA ARG A 141 -9.63 10.31 -9.33
C ARG A 141 -8.91 11.67 -9.31
N VAL A 142 -9.47 12.64 -8.62
CA VAL A 142 -8.87 13.98 -8.50
C VAL A 142 -7.51 13.93 -7.81
N THR A 143 -7.39 13.16 -6.73
CA THR A 143 -6.13 12.98 -6.01
C THR A 143 -5.06 12.37 -6.91
N PHE A 144 -5.40 11.33 -7.66
CA PHE A 144 -4.49 10.70 -8.62
C PHE A 144 -4.01 11.67 -9.71
N TYR A 145 -4.92 12.40 -10.35
CA TYR A 145 -4.54 13.32 -11.41
C TYR A 145 -3.73 14.52 -10.92
N ARG A 146 -4.04 15.06 -9.75
CA ARG A 146 -3.22 16.11 -9.11
C ARG A 146 -1.81 15.61 -8.80
N ALA A 147 -1.69 14.40 -8.27
CA ALA A 147 -0.40 13.76 -8.02
C ALA A 147 0.38 13.54 -9.32
N LYS A 148 -0.29 13.05 -10.36
CA LYS A 148 0.31 12.87 -11.69
C LYS A 148 0.84 14.18 -12.27
N GLN A 149 0.12 15.29 -12.11
CA GLN A 149 0.59 16.61 -12.56
C GLN A 149 1.83 17.08 -11.79
N LYS A 150 1.92 16.81 -10.48
CA LYS A 150 3.11 17.13 -9.68
C LYS A 150 4.33 16.34 -10.15
N ILE A 151 4.14 15.06 -10.46
CA ILE A 151 5.20 14.20 -11.01
C ILE A 151 5.65 14.71 -12.38
N GLY A 152 4.72 15.10 -13.26
CA GLY A 152 5.03 15.59 -14.60
C GLY A 152 5.74 16.94 -14.65
N LYS A 153 5.58 17.78 -13.64
CA LYS A 153 6.26 19.10 -13.55
C LYS A 153 7.69 19.02 -13.00
N GLY A 154 8.05 17.88 -12.44
CA GLY A 154 9.40 17.64 -11.90
C GLY A 154 10.37 17.00 -12.89
N VAL A 155 9.95 16.84 -14.12
CA VAL A 155 10.77 16.25 -15.20
C VAL A 155 11.28 17.33 -16.14
#